data_ad8958120ac6ae1756794a5854d155a9
#
_entry.id   ad8958120ac6ae1756794a5854d155a9
#
_cell.length_a   1.000
_cell.length_b   1.000
_cell.length_c   1.000
_cell.angle_alpha   90.00
_cell.angle_beta   90.00
_cell.angle_gamma   90.00
#
_symmetry.space_group_name_H-M   'P 1'
#
loop_
_entity.id
_entity.type
_entity.pdbx_description
1 polymer ?
#
loop_
_entity_poly.entity_id
_entity_poly.type
_entity_poly.pdbx_seq_one_letter_code
_entity_poly.pdbx_strand_id
1 'polypeptide(L)'
;MNKTQKVFKEHVDEAIKIHGDNVIFVALQGSQNYDLAYEESDVDTKAILVPSFYDIAFNQKAISYTHVRENEEHIDFKDLRLIFQTFRKQNINFMEILFSKYMWINPEYRNELDELIAAREQIARYNSYRALKCMKGMILEKKHALCHPYPSKLDILDRLGYDPKQLSHIVRIHDFSKRFIEGESYEKCLIPKDKEFILNIKKGALTYNAAMTVADSFEEDAVKRIDEACEYFKDEPNEEVDEILNNIQYRIMKKAVRKEFKE
;
A
#
# COMPACT_ATOMS: atom_id res chain seq x y z
N MET A 1 -17.86 2.56 -18.18
CA MET A 1 -16.53 2.53 -17.53
C MET A 1 -16.28 3.95 -17.03
N ASN A 2 -16.00 4.11 -15.72
CA ASN A 2 -15.66 5.41 -15.16
C ASN A 2 -14.19 5.79 -15.48
N LYS A 3 -13.80 7.08 -15.18
CA LYS A 3 -12.43 7.58 -15.45
C LYS A 3 -11.35 6.66 -14.84
N THR A 4 -11.51 6.30 -13.57
CA THR A 4 -10.54 5.43 -12.84
C THR A 4 -10.38 4.06 -13.49
N GLN A 5 -11.48 3.43 -13.92
CA GLN A 5 -11.43 2.14 -14.63
C GLN A 5 -10.70 2.23 -15.96
N LYS A 6 -10.90 3.33 -16.69
CA LYS A 6 -10.22 3.55 -17.98
C LYS A 6 -8.72 3.69 -17.77
N VAL A 7 -8.31 4.56 -16.86
CA VAL A 7 -6.90 4.78 -16.53
C VAL A 7 -6.25 3.51 -15.98
N PHE A 8 -6.94 2.78 -15.09
CA PHE A 8 -6.45 1.50 -14.59
C PHE A 8 -6.16 0.50 -15.71
N LYS A 9 -7.06 0.41 -16.72
CA LYS A 9 -6.81 -0.46 -17.88
C LYS A 9 -5.59 -0.01 -18.68
N GLU A 10 -5.42 1.29 -18.89
CA GLU A 10 -4.23 1.84 -19.56
C GLU A 10 -2.94 1.47 -18.81
N HIS A 11 -2.94 1.53 -17.46
CA HIS A 11 -1.81 1.10 -16.64
C HIS A 11 -1.51 -0.40 -16.79
N VAL A 12 -2.54 -1.24 -16.86
CA VAL A 12 -2.36 -2.69 -17.12
C VAL A 12 -1.73 -2.93 -18.49
N ASP A 13 -2.27 -2.29 -19.53
CA ASP A 13 -1.76 -2.43 -20.91
C ASP A 13 -0.31 -1.94 -21.01
N GLU A 14 0.04 -0.85 -20.32
CA GLU A 14 1.40 -0.31 -20.27
C GLU A 14 2.36 -1.20 -19.47
N ALA A 15 1.93 -1.74 -18.33
CA ALA A 15 2.71 -2.68 -17.55
C ALA A 15 3.05 -3.93 -18.36
N ILE A 16 2.08 -4.49 -19.08
CA ILE A 16 2.28 -5.63 -19.97
C ILE A 16 3.20 -5.27 -21.14
N LYS A 17 3.07 -4.08 -21.71
CA LYS A 17 3.97 -3.61 -22.79
C LYS A 17 5.42 -3.55 -22.32
N ILE A 18 5.68 -3.17 -21.08
CA ILE A 18 7.04 -3.01 -20.50
C ILE A 18 7.63 -4.37 -20.11
N HIS A 19 6.86 -5.23 -19.45
CA HIS A 19 7.38 -6.47 -18.83
C HIS A 19 6.77 -7.76 -19.38
N GLY A 20 5.88 -7.67 -20.37
CA GLY A 20 5.26 -8.83 -20.99
C GLY A 20 4.52 -9.73 -20.00
N ASP A 21 4.68 -11.03 -20.21
CA ASP A 21 4.04 -12.08 -19.41
C ASP A 21 4.59 -12.20 -17.98
N ASN A 22 5.67 -11.49 -17.66
CA ASN A 22 6.20 -11.44 -16.29
C ASN A 22 5.29 -10.64 -15.35
N VAL A 23 4.39 -9.79 -15.88
CA VAL A 23 3.35 -9.14 -15.08
C VAL A 23 2.31 -10.16 -14.68
N ILE A 24 2.15 -10.40 -13.38
CA ILE A 24 1.18 -11.38 -12.87
C ILE A 24 -0.03 -10.74 -12.21
N PHE A 25 0.14 -9.53 -11.67
CA PHE A 25 -0.89 -8.81 -10.93
C PHE A 25 -0.71 -7.31 -11.06
N VAL A 26 -1.80 -6.58 -11.23
CA VAL A 26 -1.83 -5.12 -11.16
C VAL A 26 -3.02 -4.71 -10.29
N ALA A 27 -2.81 -3.79 -9.36
CA ALA A 27 -3.86 -3.27 -8.48
C ALA A 27 -3.76 -1.76 -8.32
N LEU A 28 -4.90 -1.09 -8.11
CA LEU A 28 -4.91 0.30 -7.66
C LEU A 28 -4.24 0.43 -6.31
N GLN A 29 -3.63 1.59 -6.07
CA GLN A 29 -3.12 1.98 -4.76
C GLN A 29 -3.56 3.39 -4.37
N GLY A 30 -3.43 3.71 -3.09
CA GLY A 30 -3.61 5.06 -2.57
C GLY A 30 -5.07 5.51 -2.43
N SER A 31 -5.31 6.80 -2.66
CA SER A 31 -6.58 7.46 -2.33
C SER A 31 -7.82 6.87 -2.99
N GLN A 32 -7.66 6.21 -4.14
CA GLN A 32 -8.73 5.51 -4.85
C GLN A 32 -9.28 4.33 -4.03
N ASN A 33 -8.41 3.64 -3.27
CA ASN A 33 -8.80 2.52 -2.41
C ASN A 33 -9.48 2.96 -1.11
N TYR A 34 -9.22 4.20 -0.67
CA TYR A 34 -9.69 4.72 0.63
C TYR A 34 -10.97 5.56 0.55
N ASP A 35 -11.57 5.73 -0.61
CA ASP A 35 -12.64 6.70 -0.88
C ASP A 35 -12.24 8.16 -0.57
N LEU A 36 -10.95 8.47 -0.69
CA LEU A 36 -10.37 9.80 -0.47
C LEU A 36 -9.86 10.43 -1.78
N ALA A 37 -10.25 9.87 -2.92
CA ALA A 37 -9.98 10.45 -4.22
C ALA A 37 -10.97 11.58 -4.53
N TYR A 38 -10.48 12.64 -5.16
CA TYR A 38 -11.28 13.73 -5.71
C TYR A 38 -10.85 13.98 -7.17
N GLU A 39 -11.45 14.95 -7.84
CA GLU A 39 -11.30 15.13 -9.30
C GLU A 39 -9.85 15.23 -9.77
N GLU A 40 -8.99 15.87 -8.97
CA GLU A 40 -7.57 16.10 -9.25
C GLU A 40 -6.66 14.96 -8.73
N SER A 41 -7.25 13.90 -8.15
CA SER A 41 -6.45 12.78 -7.61
C SER A 41 -5.91 11.91 -8.74
N ASP A 42 -4.62 11.60 -8.66
CA ASP A 42 -3.93 10.67 -9.54
C ASP A 42 -4.50 9.25 -9.41
N VAL A 43 -4.28 8.46 -10.44
CA VAL A 43 -4.58 7.04 -10.45
C VAL A 43 -3.27 6.28 -10.46
N ASP A 44 -2.83 5.84 -9.30
CA ASP A 44 -1.60 5.07 -9.16
C ASP A 44 -1.88 3.58 -9.06
N THR A 45 -0.95 2.76 -9.55
CA THR A 45 -1.04 1.31 -9.52
C THR A 45 0.25 0.66 -9.02
N LYS A 46 0.13 -0.57 -8.56
CA LYS A 46 1.26 -1.44 -8.22
C LYS A 46 1.17 -2.71 -9.05
N ALA A 47 2.26 -3.01 -9.77
CA ALA A 47 2.39 -4.19 -10.61
C ALA A 47 3.38 -5.18 -9.97
N ILE A 48 2.98 -6.46 -9.85
CA ILE A 48 3.82 -7.54 -9.35
C ILE A 48 4.37 -8.31 -10.53
N LEU A 49 5.70 -8.52 -10.49
CA LEU A 49 6.46 -9.23 -11.52
C LEU A 49 7.02 -10.55 -10.98
N VAL A 50 6.96 -11.60 -11.78
CA VAL A 50 7.75 -12.80 -11.51
C VAL A 50 9.18 -12.60 -12.03
N PRO A 51 10.22 -12.99 -11.25
CA PRO A 51 11.60 -12.99 -11.73
C PRO A 51 11.82 -14.13 -12.73
N SER A 52 12.80 -13.96 -13.62
CA SER A 52 13.29 -15.01 -14.48
C SER A 52 14.08 -16.07 -13.69
N PHE A 53 14.26 -17.25 -14.30
CA PHE A 53 15.16 -18.26 -13.71
C PHE A 53 16.59 -17.73 -13.57
N TYR A 54 17.04 -16.93 -14.54
CA TYR A 54 18.35 -16.27 -14.49
C TYR A 54 18.47 -15.38 -13.25
N ASP A 55 17.45 -14.54 -12.95
CA ASP A 55 17.43 -13.66 -11.78
C ASP A 55 17.52 -14.44 -10.47
N ILE A 56 16.90 -15.62 -10.42
CA ILE A 56 16.93 -16.49 -9.25
C ILE A 56 18.29 -17.18 -9.13
N ALA A 57 18.77 -17.81 -10.21
CA ALA A 57 19.99 -18.60 -10.22
C ALA A 57 21.24 -17.77 -9.89
N PHE A 58 21.27 -16.53 -10.34
CA PHE A 58 22.39 -15.61 -10.14
C PHE A 58 22.13 -14.57 -9.02
N ASN A 59 21.07 -14.75 -8.25
CA ASN A 59 20.67 -13.85 -7.15
C ASN A 59 20.68 -12.37 -7.57
N GLN A 60 20.12 -12.09 -8.75
CA GLN A 60 20.04 -10.73 -9.25
C GLN A 60 19.17 -9.86 -8.35
N LYS A 61 19.49 -8.55 -8.31
CA LYS A 61 18.71 -7.58 -7.54
C LYS A 61 17.24 -7.61 -7.96
N ALA A 62 16.37 -7.81 -6.99
CA ALA A 62 14.93 -7.82 -7.23
C ALA A 62 14.43 -6.49 -7.79
N ILE A 63 13.56 -6.53 -8.78
CA ILE A 63 12.99 -5.36 -9.44
C ILE A 63 12.17 -4.54 -8.42
N SER A 64 12.50 -3.25 -8.30
CA SER A 64 11.76 -2.29 -7.49
C SER A 64 12.00 -0.89 -8.04
N TYR A 65 11.06 -0.40 -8.85
CA TYR A 65 11.11 0.96 -9.37
C TYR A 65 9.71 1.49 -9.67
N THR A 66 9.60 2.81 -9.79
CA THR A 66 8.38 3.50 -10.20
C THR A 66 8.53 3.97 -11.63
N HIS A 67 7.62 3.57 -12.50
CA HIS A 67 7.47 4.12 -13.83
C HIS A 67 6.53 5.32 -13.75
N VAL A 68 7.02 6.49 -14.16
CA VAL A 68 6.25 7.75 -14.18
C VAL A 68 5.73 7.95 -15.59
N ARG A 69 4.41 8.06 -15.74
CA ARG A 69 3.74 8.32 -17.01
C ARG A 69 3.79 9.81 -17.35
N GLU A 70 3.51 10.16 -18.59
CA GLU A 70 3.52 11.56 -19.07
C GLU A 70 2.58 12.48 -18.29
N ASN A 71 1.50 11.93 -17.71
CA ASN A 71 0.52 12.65 -16.90
C ASN A 71 0.81 12.60 -15.38
N GLU A 72 2.05 12.27 -14.99
CA GLU A 72 2.55 12.14 -13.62
C GLU A 72 1.91 10.98 -12.80
N GLU A 73 1.06 10.14 -13.39
CA GLU A 73 0.58 8.92 -12.75
C GLU A 73 1.69 7.87 -12.65
N HIS A 74 1.61 7.00 -11.65
CA HIS A 74 2.68 6.06 -11.34
C HIS A 74 2.24 4.60 -11.49
N ILE A 75 3.16 3.78 -12.03
CA ILE A 75 3.10 2.32 -11.96
C ILE A 75 4.29 1.85 -11.15
N ASP A 76 4.05 1.37 -9.94
CA ASP A 76 5.09 0.81 -9.06
C ASP A 76 5.35 -0.66 -9.41
N PHE A 77 6.47 -0.96 -10.05
CA PHE A 77 6.90 -2.32 -10.35
C PHE A 77 7.64 -2.96 -9.20
N LYS A 78 7.18 -4.12 -8.75
CA LYS A 78 7.78 -4.87 -7.64
C LYS A 78 7.91 -6.36 -7.97
N ASP A 79 9.09 -6.89 -7.73
CA ASP A 79 9.36 -8.32 -7.78
C ASP A 79 8.51 -9.08 -6.75
N LEU A 80 8.00 -10.24 -7.11
CA LEU A 80 7.21 -11.11 -6.24
C LEU A 80 7.92 -11.40 -4.91
N ARG A 81 9.23 -11.60 -4.93
CA ARG A 81 10.05 -11.87 -3.73
C ARG A 81 9.95 -10.72 -2.72
N LEU A 82 9.98 -9.46 -3.20
CA LEU A 82 9.86 -8.27 -2.37
C LEU A 82 8.45 -8.10 -1.82
N ILE A 83 7.41 -8.37 -2.63
CA ILE A 83 6.01 -8.25 -2.19
C ILE A 83 5.72 -9.20 -1.04
N PHE A 84 6.08 -10.48 -1.15
CA PHE A 84 5.85 -11.45 -0.09
C PHE A 84 6.65 -11.14 1.19
N GLN A 85 7.87 -10.63 1.06
CA GLN A 85 8.62 -10.10 2.20
C GLN A 85 7.92 -8.90 2.84
N THR A 86 7.32 -8.02 2.04
CA THR A 86 6.64 -6.82 2.51
C THR A 86 5.32 -7.15 3.19
N PHE A 87 4.60 -8.19 2.74
CA PHE A 87 3.44 -8.73 3.47
C PHE A 87 3.84 -9.22 4.87
N ARG A 88 4.96 -9.94 5.00
CA ARG A 88 5.49 -10.37 6.31
C ARG A 88 5.93 -9.21 7.21
N LYS A 89 6.37 -8.10 6.61
CA LYS A 89 6.68 -6.86 7.34
C LYS A 89 5.43 -6.06 7.73
N GLN A 90 4.25 -6.47 7.27
CA GLN A 90 2.96 -5.85 7.56
C GLN A 90 2.89 -4.37 7.17
N ASN A 91 3.52 -4.01 6.04
CA ASN A 91 3.45 -2.64 5.53
C ASN A 91 2.08 -2.37 4.92
N ILE A 92 1.31 -1.46 5.55
CA ILE A 92 -0.07 -1.18 5.15
C ILE A 92 -0.21 -0.63 3.72
N ASN A 93 0.79 0.11 3.22
CA ASN A 93 0.78 0.64 1.84
C ASN A 93 0.99 -0.45 0.78
N PHE A 94 1.45 -1.63 1.18
CA PHE A 94 1.56 -2.79 0.29
C PHE A 94 0.42 -3.77 0.51
N MET A 95 -0.01 -3.91 1.75
CA MET A 95 -1.13 -4.79 2.08
C MET A 95 -2.42 -4.37 1.38
N GLU A 96 -2.64 -3.07 1.21
CA GLU A 96 -3.85 -2.51 0.56
C GLU A 96 -4.13 -3.06 -0.84
N ILE A 97 -3.09 -3.50 -1.59
CA ILE A 97 -3.28 -4.02 -2.95
C ILE A 97 -4.13 -5.30 -2.98
N LEU A 98 -4.15 -6.07 -1.89
CA LEU A 98 -5.00 -7.26 -1.76
C LEU A 98 -6.48 -6.91 -1.54
N PHE A 99 -6.78 -5.65 -1.21
CA PHE A 99 -8.11 -5.11 -0.96
C PHE A 99 -8.51 -4.06 -2.01
N SER A 100 -7.74 -3.97 -3.08
CA SER A 100 -7.96 -2.95 -4.11
C SER A 100 -9.31 -3.11 -4.81
N LYS A 101 -9.94 -1.98 -5.15
CA LYS A 101 -11.21 -1.94 -5.90
C LYS A 101 -11.09 -2.44 -7.34
N TYR A 102 -9.92 -2.28 -7.93
CA TYR A 102 -9.61 -2.75 -9.28
C TYR A 102 -8.32 -3.54 -9.26
N MET A 103 -8.42 -4.79 -9.70
CA MET A 103 -7.31 -5.72 -9.81
C MET A 103 -7.34 -6.36 -11.19
N TRP A 104 -6.17 -6.50 -11.79
CA TRP A 104 -5.96 -7.34 -12.95
C TRP A 104 -5.06 -8.51 -12.55
N ILE A 105 -5.44 -9.71 -12.93
CA ILE A 105 -4.73 -10.93 -12.64
C ILE A 105 -4.42 -11.61 -13.96
N ASN A 106 -3.15 -11.94 -14.19
CA ASN A 106 -2.75 -12.74 -15.33
C ASN A 106 -3.47 -14.10 -15.25
N PRO A 107 -4.22 -14.49 -16.31
CA PRO A 107 -5.00 -15.73 -16.30
C PRO A 107 -4.19 -16.97 -15.93
N GLU A 108 -2.91 -17.00 -16.27
CA GLU A 108 -2.00 -18.11 -15.99
C GLU A 108 -1.75 -18.32 -14.49
N TYR A 109 -1.83 -17.26 -13.69
CA TYR A 109 -1.60 -17.27 -12.24
C TYR A 109 -2.88 -17.09 -11.43
N ARG A 110 -4.05 -17.20 -12.09
CA ARG A 110 -5.36 -16.93 -11.48
C ARG A 110 -5.57 -17.71 -10.19
N ASN A 111 -5.35 -19.00 -10.18
CA ASN A 111 -5.64 -19.86 -9.03
C ASN A 111 -4.81 -19.45 -7.79
N GLU A 112 -3.53 -19.19 -7.98
CA GLU A 112 -2.63 -18.82 -6.88
C GLU A 112 -2.95 -17.43 -6.34
N LEU A 113 -3.30 -16.49 -7.20
CA LEU A 113 -3.62 -15.11 -6.80
C LEU A 113 -5.03 -14.99 -6.22
N ASP A 114 -6.01 -15.75 -6.68
CA ASP A 114 -7.33 -15.82 -6.07
C ASP A 114 -7.24 -16.41 -4.64
N GLU A 115 -6.37 -17.42 -4.41
CA GLU A 115 -6.09 -17.96 -3.08
C GLU A 115 -5.42 -16.92 -2.17
N LEU A 116 -4.45 -16.15 -2.70
CA LEU A 116 -3.81 -15.05 -1.98
C LEU A 116 -4.84 -13.98 -1.55
N ILE A 117 -5.74 -13.61 -2.46
CA ILE A 117 -6.81 -12.65 -2.18
C ILE A 117 -7.83 -13.22 -1.17
N ALA A 118 -8.17 -14.50 -1.28
CA ALA A 118 -9.07 -15.14 -0.32
C ALA A 118 -8.50 -15.13 1.11
N ALA A 119 -7.18 -15.27 1.26
CA ALA A 119 -6.48 -15.24 2.54
C ALA A 119 -6.15 -13.81 3.04
N ARG A 120 -6.54 -12.75 2.33
CA ARG A 120 -6.08 -11.37 2.55
C ARG A 120 -6.25 -10.86 3.98
N GLU A 121 -7.37 -11.15 4.65
CA GLU A 121 -7.60 -10.72 6.04
C GLU A 121 -6.67 -11.44 7.03
N GLN A 122 -6.39 -12.72 6.81
CA GLN A 122 -5.43 -13.47 7.62
C GLN A 122 -4.01 -12.92 7.39
N ILE A 123 -3.63 -12.64 6.13
CA ILE A 123 -2.34 -12.07 5.77
C ILE A 123 -2.18 -10.67 6.38
N ALA A 124 -3.23 -9.85 6.37
CA ALA A 124 -3.21 -8.51 6.95
C ALA A 124 -3.07 -8.52 8.49
N ARG A 125 -3.29 -9.66 9.13
CA ARG A 125 -3.10 -9.91 10.57
C ARG A 125 -2.02 -10.95 10.87
N TYR A 126 -1.16 -11.22 9.91
CA TYR A 126 -0.03 -12.15 10.04
C TYR A 126 0.84 -11.87 11.28
N ASN A 127 1.05 -10.58 11.56
CA ASN A 127 1.73 -10.11 12.75
C ASN A 127 1.21 -8.72 13.13
N SER A 128 0.20 -8.68 14.02
CA SER A 128 -0.43 -7.43 14.44
C SER A 128 0.53 -6.47 15.15
N TYR A 129 1.52 -6.97 15.89
CA TYR A 129 2.56 -6.14 16.49
C TYR A 129 3.34 -5.36 15.43
N ARG A 130 3.83 -6.06 14.38
CA ARG A 130 4.56 -5.41 13.28
C ARG A 130 3.70 -4.42 12.51
N ALA A 131 2.43 -4.76 12.28
CA ALA A 131 1.48 -3.86 11.62
C ALA A 131 1.34 -2.54 12.40
N LEU A 132 1.16 -2.61 13.71
CA LEU A 132 1.05 -1.45 14.58
C LEU A 132 2.35 -0.65 14.63
N LYS A 133 3.51 -1.30 14.76
CA LYS A 133 4.81 -0.61 14.69
C LYS A 133 5.04 0.09 13.35
N CYS A 134 4.61 -0.53 12.23
CA CYS A 134 4.65 0.09 10.91
C CYS A 134 3.76 1.35 10.85
N MET A 135 2.52 1.26 11.35
CA MET A 135 1.59 2.41 11.40
C MET A 135 2.16 3.55 12.25
N LYS A 136 2.71 3.25 13.43
CA LYS A 136 3.40 4.24 14.28
C LYS A 136 4.55 4.92 13.54
N GLY A 137 5.43 4.14 12.90
CA GLY A 137 6.54 4.67 12.12
C GLY A 137 6.07 5.59 10.98
N MET A 138 4.99 5.22 10.30
CA MET A 138 4.40 6.04 9.24
C MET A 138 3.82 7.34 9.78
N ILE A 139 3.11 7.35 10.91
CA ILE A 139 2.59 8.58 11.53
C ILE A 139 3.73 9.53 11.86
N LEU A 140 4.79 9.04 12.51
CA LEU A 140 5.97 9.84 12.88
C LEU A 140 6.69 10.38 11.63
N GLU A 141 6.83 9.57 10.57
CA GLU A 141 7.40 10.00 9.29
C GLU A 141 6.56 11.14 8.67
N LYS A 142 5.22 10.98 8.63
CA LYS A 142 4.33 12.00 8.07
C LYS A 142 4.31 13.27 8.89
N LYS A 143 4.43 13.15 10.22
CA LYS A 143 4.58 14.30 11.11
C LYS A 143 5.89 15.05 10.85
N HIS A 144 7.01 14.34 10.71
CA HIS A 144 8.28 14.95 10.34
C HIS A 144 8.22 15.64 8.97
N ALA A 145 7.57 15.01 7.99
CA ALA A 145 7.43 15.55 6.63
C ALA A 145 6.42 16.71 6.53
N LEU A 146 5.59 16.95 7.54
CA LEU A 146 4.48 17.90 7.51
C LEU A 146 4.90 19.33 7.16
N CYS A 147 6.02 19.80 7.73
CA CYS A 147 6.57 21.13 7.48
C CYS A 147 7.99 21.07 6.88
N HIS A 148 8.43 19.89 6.42
CA HIS A 148 9.78 19.74 5.88
C HIS A 148 9.86 20.32 4.46
N PRO A 149 10.85 21.22 4.17
CA PRO A 149 10.93 21.94 2.91
C PRO A 149 11.55 21.08 1.78
N TYR A 150 10.88 20.00 1.40
CA TYR A 150 11.26 19.25 0.19
C TYR A 150 11.10 20.14 -1.04
N PRO A 151 12.02 20.09 -2.04
CA PRO A 151 11.97 20.93 -3.23
C PRO A 151 10.60 20.91 -3.97
N SER A 152 9.96 19.74 -4.03
CA SER A 152 8.64 19.57 -4.64
C SER A 152 7.46 20.09 -3.80
N LYS A 153 7.71 20.64 -2.59
CA LYS A 153 6.69 21.06 -1.63
C LYS A 153 6.80 22.53 -1.24
N LEU A 154 7.79 23.25 -1.74
CA LEU A 154 8.04 24.64 -1.36
C LEU A 154 6.82 25.52 -1.60
N ASP A 155 6.18 25.47 -2.76
CA ASP A 155 5.02 26.29 -3.10
C ASP A 155 3.84 26.08 -2.13
N ILE A 156 3.59 24.84 -1.69
CA ILE A 156 2.50 24.56 -0.76
C ILE A 156 2.87 24.99 0.67
N LEU A 157 4.12 24.85 1.06
CA LEU A 157 4.62 25.29 2.35
C LEU A 157 4.62 26.82 2.46
N ASP A 158 5.02 27.54 1.41
CA ASP A 158 4.97 29.01 1.35
C ASP A 158 3.53 29.54 1.49
N ARG A 159 2.57 28.81 0.93
CA ARG A 159 1.15 29.20 0.95
C ARG A 159 0.45 28.84 2.26
N LEU A 160 0.68 27.64 2.80
CA LEU A 160 -0.08 27.09 3.94
C LEU A 160 0.75 26.88 5.20
N GLY A 161 2.08 26.87 5.09
CA GLY A 161 3.00 26.54 6.17
C GLY A 161 3.13 25.04 6.46
N TYR A 162 2.34 24.19 5.81
CA TYR A 162 2.33 22.74 5.99
C TYR A 162 1.88 22.00 4.72
N ASP A 163 2.20 20.70 4.59
CA ASP A 163 1.69 19.84 3.52
C ASP A 163 0.39 19.14 3.93
N PRO A 164 -0.78 19.53 3.36
CA PRO A 164 -2.07 18.94 3.67
C PRO A 164 -2.15 17.43 3.39
N LYS A 165 -1.37 16.92 2.41
CA LYS A 165 -1.31 15.50 2.09
C LYS A 165 -0.71 14.72 3.26
N GLN A 166 0.35 15.22 3.90
CA GLN A 166 0.94 14.57 5.06
C GLN A 166 -0.03 14.55 6.25
N LEU A 167 -0.70 15.67 6.52
CA LEU A 167 -1.71 15.74 7.59
C LEU A 167 -2.86 14.76 7.37
N SER A 168 -3.37 14.68 6.14
CA SER A 168 -4.42 13.72 5.78
C SER A 168 -4.01 12.27 6.02
N HIS A 169 -2.73 11.94 5.79
CA HIS A 169 -2.19 10.61 6.09
C HIS A 169 -2.12 10.33 7.59
N ILE A 170 -1.70 11.30 8.43
CA ILE A 170 -1.68 11.15 9.89
C ILE A 170 -3.07 10.79 10.39
N VAL A 171 -4.08 11.59 10.03
CA VAL A 171 -5.47 11.37 10.47
C VAL A 171 -6.03 10.03 9.97
N ARG A 172 -5.76 9.68 8.72
CA ARG A 172 -6.19 8.39 8.15
C ARG A 172 -5.57 7.19 8.88
N ILE A 173 -4.26 7.23 9.13
CA ILE A 173 -3.56 6.12 9.80
C ILE A 173 -3.96 6.03 11.27
N HIS A 174 -4.25 7.16 11.93
CA HIS A 174 -4.83 7.18 13.27
C HIS A 174 -6.18 6.45 13.30
N ASP A 175 -7.15 6.79 12.43
CA ASP A 175 -8.44 6.10 12.34
C ASP A 175 -8.25 4.61 12.07
N PHE A 176 -7.38 4.29 11.11
CA PHE A 176 -7.06 2.90 10.76
C PHE A 176 -6.52 2.12 11.97
N SER A 177 -5.47 2.64 12.64
CA SER A 177 -4.82 1.94 13.76
C SER A 177 -5.75 1.72 14.93
N LYS A 178 -6.60 2.70 15.25
CA LYS A 178 -7.63 2.58 16.29
C LYS A 178 -8.55 1.41 16.02
N ARG A 179 -9.16 1.37 14.84
CA ARG A 179 -10.13 0.34 14.44
C ARG A 179 -9.49 -1.04 14.25
N PHE A 180 -8.22 -1.07 13.80
CA PHE A 180 -7.46 -2.30 13.69
C PHE A 180 -7.19 -2.91 15.07
N ILE A 181 -6.87 -2.11 16.10
CA ILE A 181 -6.73 -2.53 17.49
C ILE A 181 -8.06 -3.04 18.04
N GLU A 182 -9.18 -2.38 17.72
CA GLU A 182 -10.54 -2.76 18.10
C GLU A 182 -11.03 -4.07 17.41
N GLY A 183 -10.24 -4.63 16.48
CA GLY A 183 -10.53 -5.90 15.82
C GLY A 183 -11.44 -5.78 14.59
N GLU A 184 -11.69 -4.58 14.07
CA GLU A 184 -12.40 -4.43 12.78
C GLU A 184 -11.57 -5.07 11.64
N SER A 185 -12.24 -5.61 10.60
CA SER A 185 -11.55 -6.18 9.44
C SER A 185 -10.66 -5.14 8.77
N TYR A 186 -9.55 -5.59 8.19
CA TYR A 186 -8.62 -4.70 7.47
C TYR A 186 -9.34 -3.92 6.36
N GLU A 187 -10.21 -4.60 5.61
CA GLU A 187 -11.01 -4.00 4.54
C GLU A 187 -11.86 -2.81 5.04
N LYS A 188 -12.48 -2.94 6.21
CA LYS A 188 -13.22 -1.83 6.83
C LYS A 188 -12.29 -0.71 7.28
N CYS A 189 -11.14 -1.05 7.87
CA CYS A 189 -10.17 -0.05 8.33
C CYS A 189 -9.60 0.79 7.18
N LEU A 190 -9.52 0.27 5.95
CA LEU A 190 -9.05 1.03 4.78
C LEU A 190 -9.89 2.26 4.48
N ILE A 191 -11.21 2.19 4.72
CA ILE A 191 -12.13 3.29 4.48
C ILE A 191 -12.33 4.06 5.78
N PRO A 192 -11.77 5.27 5.92
CA PRO A 192 -11.90 6.04 7.16
C PRO A 192 -13.34 6.43 7.46
N LYS A 193 -13.68 6.54 8.75
CA LYS A 193 -15.05 6.89 9.20
C LYS A 193 -15.42 8.32 8.82
N ASP A 194 -14.50 9.27 9.00
CA ASP A 194 -14.72 10.67 8.67
C ASP A 194 -13.96 11.05 7.39
N LYS A 195 -14.51 10.63 6.26
CA LYS A 195 -13.95 10.94 4.93
C LYS A 195 -14.00 12.43 4.63
N GLU A 196 -15.07 13.11 5.04
CA GLU A 196 -15.26 14.53 4.75
C GLU A 196 -14.19 15.38 5.45
N PHE A 197 -13.91 15.10 6.71
CA PHE A 197 -12.86 15.78 7.45
C PHE A 197 -11.49 15.59 6.79
N ILE A 198 -11.14 14.36 6.43
CA ILE A 198 -9.86 14.07 5.77
C ILE A 198 -9.77 14.72 4.39
N LEU A 199 -10.85 14.74 3.61
CA LEU A 199 -10.88 15.43 2.31
C LEU A 199 -10.73 16.94 2.46
N ASN A 200 -11.35 17.54 3.47
CA ASN A 200 -11.18 18.97 3.78
C ASN A 200 -9.73 19.28 4.16
N ILE A 201 -9.10 18.46 5.00
CA ILE A 201 -7.66 18.56 5.28
C ILE A 201 -6.85 18.50 3.98
N LYS A 202 -7.09 17.49 3.15
CA LYS A 202 -6.33 17.24 1.91
C LYS A 202 -6.42 18.42 0.93
N LYS A 203 -7.54 19.16 0.95
CA LYS A 203 -7.74 20.38 0.16
C LYS A 203 -7.12 21.65 0.78
N GLY A 204 -6.48 21.54 1.96
CA GLY A 204 -5.83 22.66 2.62
C GLY A 204 -6.81 23.63 3.30
N ALA A 205 -7.95 23.13 3.79
CA ALA A 205 -8.98 23.95 4.42
C ALA A 205 -8.63 24.45 5.85
N LEU A 206 -7.59 23.89 6.48
CA LEU A 206 -7.18 24.28 7.82
C LEU A 206 -6.16 25.44 7.81
N THR A 207 -6.24 26.31 8.81
CA THR A 207 -5.14 27.25 9.12
C THR A 207 -3.93 26.50 9.66
N TYR A 208 -2.74 27.10 9.58
CA TYR A 208 -1.51 26.49 10.10
C TYR A 208 -1.66 26.03 11.57
N ASN A 209 -2.16 26.90 12.45
CA ASN A 209 -2.33 26.56 13.86
C ASN A 209 -3.31 25.40 14.08
N ALA A 210 -4.43 25.39 13.36
CA ALA A 210 -5.39 24.28 13.43
C ALA A 210 -4.78 22.97 12.90
N ALA A 211 -4.00 23.04 11.82
CA ALA A 211 -3.31 21.88 11.26
C ALA A 211 -2.28 21.29 12.23
N MET A 212 -1.49 22.15 12.91
CA MET A 212 -0.54 21.70 13.93
C MET A 212 -1.24 21.06 15.12
N THR A 213 -2.30 21.68 15.64
CA THR A 213 -3.09 21.12 16.76
C THR A 213 -3.67 19.74 16.39
N VAL A 214 -4.21 19.60 15.18
CA VAL A 214 -4.71 18.30 14.69
C VAL A 214 -3.56 17.28 14.59
N ALA A 215 -2.44 17.67 13.99
CA ALA A 215 -1.29 16.78 13.82
C ALA A 215 -0.75 16.28 15.17
N ASP A 216 -0.58 17.16 16.15
CA ASP A 216 -0.08 16.82 17.48
C ASP A 216 -1.05 15.89 18.21
N SER A 217 -2.33 16.24 18.26
CA SER A 217 -3.35 15.47 18.96
C SER A 217 -3.53 14.05 18.39
N PHE A 218 -3.55 13.92 17.06
CA PHE A 218 -3.74 12.63 16.41
C PHE A 218 -2.47 11.75 16.47
N GLU A 219 -1.28 12.35 16.40
CA GLU A 219 -0.03 11.65 16.62
C GLU A 219 0.05 11.11 18.04
N GLU A 220 -0.12 11.97 19.07
CA GLU A 220 -0.03 11.58 20.47
C GLU A 220 -1.00 10.46 20.83
N ASP A 221 -2.27 10.59 20.44
CA ASP A 221 -3.28 9.55 20.71
C ASP A 221 -2.94 8.23 19.98
N ALA A 222 -2.53 8.29 18.71
CA ALA A 222 -2.16 7.09 17.96
C ALA A 222 -0.93 6.40 18.55
N VAL A 223 0.12 7.15 18.88
CA VAL A 223 1.36 6.62 19.46
C VAL A 223 1.06 5.93 20.78
N LYS A 224 0.30 6.59 21.66
CA LYS A 224 -0.11 6.04 22.97
C LYS A 224 -0.88 4.72 22.79
N ARG A 225 -1.94 4.71 21.98
CA ARG A 225 -2.77 3.51 21.75
C ARG A 225 -1.97 2.36 21.16
N ILE A 226 -1.08 2.65 20.20
CA ILE A 226 -0.24 1.63 19.57
C ILE A 226 0.74 1.06 20.58
N ASP A 227 1.37 1.89 21.41
CA ASP A 227 2.32 1.40 22.41
C ASP A 227 1.61 0.55 23.47
N GLU A 228 0.46 0.97 23.98
CA GLU A 228 -0.39 0.18 24.89
C GLU A 228 -0.80 -1.17 24.23
N ALA A 229 -1.24 -1.16 22.97
CA ALA A 229 -1.62 -2.38 22.26
C ALA A 229 -0.42 -3.32 22.03
N CYS A 230 0.77 -2.79 21.78
CA CYS A 230 1.99 -3.57 21.60
C CYS A 230 2.49 -4.26 22.89
N GLU A 231 1.96 -3.93 24.05
CA GLU A 231 2.21 -4.68 25.30
C GLU A 231 1.45 -6.03 25.29
N TYR A 232 0.34 -6.12 24.58
CA TYR A 232 -0.50 -7.32 24.48
C TYR A 232 -0.19 -8.16 23.24
N PHE A 233 0.10 -7.53 22.11
CA PHE A 233 0.47 -8.21 20.87
C PHE A 233 1.95 -8.58 20.92
N LYS A 234 2.26 -9.86 20.69
CA LYS A 234 3.65 -10.33 20.60
C LYS A 234 4.18 -10.21 19.18
N ASP A 235 5.50 -10.01 19.02
CA ASP A 235 6.17 -10.09 17.71
C ASP A 235 6.34 -11.56 17.28
N GLU A 236 5.24 -12.24 17.15
CA GLU A 236 5.18 -13.63 16.72
C GLU A 236 4.40 -13.73 15.41
N PRO A 237 5.02 -14.25 14.34
CA PRO A 237 4.32 -14.46 13.08
C PRO A 237 3.29 -15.60 13.23
N ASN A 238 2.18 -15.50 12.50
CA ASN A 238 1.23 -16.59 12.41
C ASN A 238 1.78 -17.66 11.46
N GLU A 239 2.15 -18.83 11.99
CA GLU A 239 2.79 -19.91 11.24
C GLU A 239 1.88 -20.48 10.13
N GLU A 240 0.58 -20.61 10.37
CA GLU A 240 -0.37 -21.08 9.35
C GLU A 240 -0.43 -20.12 8.15
N VAL A 241 -0.43 -18.82 8.42
CA VAL A 241 -0.41 -17.80 7.36
C VAL A 241 0.93 -17.78 6.66
N ASP A 242 2.04 -18.03 7.36
CA ASP A 242 3.35 -18.14 6.72
C ASP A 242 3.44 -19.34 5.77
N GLU A 243 2.84 -20.47 6.13
CA GLU A 243 2.74 -21.63 5.26
C GLU A 243 1.88 -21.32 4.01
N ILE A 244 0.76 -20.61 4.16
CA ILE A 244 -0.06 -20.16 3.03
C ILE A 244 0.78 -19.29 2.07
N LEU A 245 1.47 -18.28 2.61
CA LEU A 245 2.32 -17.38 1.82
C LEU A 245 3.45 -18.14 1.12
N ASN A 246 4.15 -19.05 1.84
CA ASN A 246 5.23 -19.87 1.28
C ASN A 246 4.72 -20.76 0.14
N ASN A 247 3.57 -21.38 0.33
CA ASN A 247 2.99 -22.30 -0.64
C ASN A 247 2.56 -21.59 -1.94
N ILE A 248 1.89 -20.44 -1.80
CA ILE A 248 1.48 -19.62 -2.93
C ILE A 248 2.71 -19.10 -3.68
N GLN A 249 3.67 -18.53 -2.98
CA GLN A 249 4.92 -18.02 -3.57
C GLN A 249 5.66 -19.12 -4.32
N TYR A 250 5.82 -20.29 -3.71
CA TYR A 250 6.46 -21.45 -4.35
C TYR A 250 5.77 -21.88 -5.64
N ARG A 251 4.42 -21.98 -5.63
CA ARG A 251 3.65 -22.40 -6.83
C ARG A 251 3.78 -21.39 -7.95
N ILE A 252 3.71 -20.08 -7.65
CA ILE A 252 3.90 -19.02 -8.65
C ILE A 252 5.31 -19.12 -9.25
N MET A 253 6.35 -19.19 -8.41
CA MET A 253 7.74 -19.28 -8.84
C MET A 253 8.00 -20.53 -9.68
N LYS A 254 7.51 -21.69 -9.23
CA LYS A 254 7.61 -22.95 -9.97
C LYS A 254 6.97 -22.86 -11.36
N LYS A 255 5.82 -22.20 -11.47
CA LYS A 255 5.11 -22.01 -12.74
C LYS A 255 5.91 -21.08 -13.67
N ALA A 256 6.42 -19.96 -13.15
CA ALA A 256 7.26 -19.02 -13.90
C ALA A 256 8.51 -19.72 -14.48
N VAL A 257 9.26 -20.42 -13.64
CA VAL A 257 10.46 -21.15 -14.07
C VAL A 257 10.13 -22.23 -15.12
N ARG A 258 9.06 -23.00 -14.92
CA ARG A 258 8.66 -24.03 -15.91
C ARG A 258 8.28 -23.46 -17.27
N LYS A 259 7.76 -22.25 -17.30
CA LYS A 259 7.37 -21.56 -18.53
C LYS A 259 8.60 -21.26 -19.39
N GLU A 260 9.70 -20.79 -18.78
CA GLU A 260 10.95 -20.48 -19.49
C GLU A 260 11.64 -21.68 -20.14
N PHE A 261 11.33 -22.92 -19.67
CA PHE A 261 11.94 -24.14 -20.21
C PHE A 261 10.99 -24.95 -21.12
N LYS A 262 9.83 -24.39 -21.46
CA LYS A 262 8.88 -25.07 -22.36
C LYS A 262 9.01 -24.66 -23.82
N GLU A 263 9.93 -23.75 -24.11
CA GLU A 263 10.38 -23.43 -25.46
C GLU A 263 11.51 -24.39 -25.84
#